data_bd6fbf64093d351994cac0be449b9825
#
_entry.id   bd6fbf64093d351994cac0be449b9825
#
_cell.length_a   1.000
_cell.length_b   1.000
_cell.length_c   1.000
_cell.angle_alpha   90.00
_cell.angle_beta   90.00
_cell.angle_gamma   90.00
#
_symmetry.space_group_name_H-M   'P 1'
#
loop_
_entity.id
_entity.type
_entity.pdbx_description
1 polymer ?
#
loop_
_entity_poly.entity_id
_entity_poly.type
_entity_poly.pdbx_seq_one_letter_code
_entity_poly.pdbx_strand_id
1 'polypeptide(L)'
;TNEADKVSIVVTAPPSFAINARTTMSVVQSMISGAERNIIITGYSLSSYFSDLVDIIIDKSQHGVFVKFFVNDIDKQQGFDKLLRYKGRFLNMYNYKQSDDKMSALHAKVLSIDGYSTLITSANLSYHGQQGNIELGTKIDSKTVAKQIDDIFTKLIFSKVFVQL
;
A
#
# COMPACT_ATOMS: atom_id res chain seq x y z
N THR A 1 24.95 2.47 15.77
CA THR A 1 25.38 1.84 14.51
C THR A 1 24.33 2.10 13.45
N ASN A 2 24.69 2.87 12.43
CA ASN A 2 23.85 2.99 11.24
C ASN A 2 23.80 1.62 10.57
N GLU A 3 22.68 0.92 10.71
CA GLU A 3 22.44 -0.24 9.85
C GLU A 3 22.45 0.25 8.41
N ALA A 4 23.23 -0.42 7.56
CA ALA A 4 23.25 -0.10 6.14
C ALA A 4 21.88 -0.35 5.54
N ASP A 5 21.37 0.61 4.77
CA ASP A 5 20.12 0.46 4.03
C ASP A 5 20.21 -0.76 3.09
N LYS A 6 19.12 -1.54 3.06
CA LYS A 6 19.02 -2.71 2.19
C LYS A 6 18.00 -2.43 1.10
N VAL A 7 18.37 -2.74 -0.13
CA VAL A 7 17.50 -2.60 -1.30
C VAL A 7 17.45 -3.91 -2.05
N SER A 8 16.24 -4.38 -2.38
CA SER A 8 16.04 -5.58 -3.17
C SER A 8 14.96 -5.38 -4.23
N ILE A 9 15.09 -6.11 -5.33
CA ILE A 9 14.11 -6.07 -6.42
C ILE A 9 12.99 -7.06 -6.13
N VAL A 10 11.77 -6.62 -6.43
CA VAL A 10 10.53 -7.40 -6.29
C VAL A 10 9.87 -7.47 -7.66
N VAL A 11 9.42 -8.64 -8.07
CA VAL A 11 8.92 -8.87 -9.43
C VAL A 11 7.56 -9.55 -9.44
N THR A 12 6.72 -9.14 -10.39
CA THR A 12 5.57 -9.91 -10.84
C THR A 12 5.83 -10.32 -12.28
N ALA A 13 5.80 -11.61 -12.55
CA ALA A 13 6.01 -12.17 -13.88
C ALA A 13 5.24 -13.48 -14.04
N PRO A 14 5.00 -13.93 -15.29
CA PRO A 14 4.36 -15.22 -15.51
C PRO A 14 5.15 -16.37 -14.84
N PRO A 15 4.46 -17.37 -14.25
CA PRO A 15 5.10 -18.44 -13.49
C PRO A 15 6.09 -19.29 -14.30
N SER A 16 6.02 -19.25 -15.63
CA SER A 16 6.91 -19.99 -16.52
C SER A 16 8.35 -19.46 -16.56
N PHE A 17 8.59 -18.28 -15.99
CA PHE A 17 9.92 -17.68 -15.94
C PHE A 17 10.56 -17.97 -14.58
N ALA A 18 11.73 -18.60 -14.60
CA ALA A 18 12.55 -18.77 -13.42
C ALA A 18 13.34 -17.47 -13.18
N ILE A 19 12.83 -16.64 -12.27
CA ILE A 19 13.44 -15.35 -11.94
C ILE A 19 13.96 -15.41 -10.51
N ASN A 20 15.21 -15.00 -10.32
CA ASN A 20 15.84 -14.95 -9.01
C ASN A 20 15.49 -13.64 -8.28
N ALA A 21 14.23 -13.52 -7.92
CA ALA A 21 13.72 -12.39 -7.12
C ALA A 21 12.44 -12.81 -6.39
N ARG A 22 12.13 -12.13 -5.28
CA ARG A 22 10.87 -12.36 -4.57
C ARG A 22 9.69 -11.81 -5.37
N THR A 23 8.55 -12.49 -5.30
CA THR A 23 7.32 -12.01 -5.95
C THR A 23 6.71 -10.85 -5.17
N THR A 24 6.05 -9.95 -5.88
CA THR A 24 5.36 -8.80 -5.27
C THR A 24 4.37 -9.26 -4.21
N MET A 25 3.54 -10.25 -4.49
CA MET A 25 2.54 -10.75 -3.56
C MET A 25 3.16 -11.34 -2.29
N SER A 26 4.20 -12.13 -2.42
CA SER A 26 4.91 -12.70 -1.28
C SER A 26 5.49 -11.61 -0.38
N VAL A 27 6.07 -10.56 -0.96
CA VAL A 27 6.62 -9.43 -0.23
C VAL A 27 5.51 -8.63 0.47
N VAL A 28 4.42 -8.32 -0.22
CA VAL A 28 3.29 -7.59 0.36
C VAL A 28 2.70 -8.35 1.54
N GLN A 29 2.43 -9.64 1.39
CA GLN A 29 1.90 -10.48 2.48
C GLN A 29 2.85 -10.52 3.68
N SER A 30 4.14 -10.70 3.43
CA SER A 30 5.16 -10.73 4.47
C SER A 30 5.25 -9.39 5.22
N MET A 31 5.24 -8.29 4.49
CA MET A 31 5.33 -6.95 5.08
C MET A 31 4.12 -6.64 5.96
N ILE A 32 2.92 -6.87 5.45
CA ILE A 32 1.68 -6.59 6.20
C ILE A 32 1.57 -7.51 7.41
N SER A 33 1.82 -8.81 7.25
CA SER A 33 1.75 -9.77 8.35
C SER A 33 2.78 -9.48 9.45
N GLY A 34 3.92 -8.93 9.10
CA GLY A 34 4.98 -8.57 10.03
C GLY A 34 4.82 -7.19 10.69
N ALA A 35 3.82 -6.41 10.31
CA ALA A 35 3.63 -5.07 10.86
C ALA A 35 3.28 -5.11 12.37
N GLU A 36 3.96 -4.28 13.14
CA GLU A 36 3.79 -4.22 14.61
C GLU A 36 3.30 -2.85 15.09
N ARG A 37 3.56 -1.78 14.34
CA ARG A 37 3.26 -0.39 14.77
C ARG A 37 2.40 0.38 13.77
N ASN A 38 2.79 0.43 12.51
CA ASN A 38 2.05 1.20 11.51
C ASN A 38 2.15 0.60 10.09
N ILE A 39 1.12 0.90 9.31
CA ILE A 39 1.02 0.56 7.89
C ILE A 39 0.58 1.81 7.14
N ILE A 40 1.34 2.20 6.12
CA ILE A 40 0.93 3.17 5.11
C ILE A 40 0.77 2.39 3.81
N ILE A 41 -0.42 2.44 3.22
CA ILE A 41 -0.72 1.69 2.01
C ILE A 41 -1.57 2.52 1.05
N THR A 42 -1.25 2.44 -0.24
CA THR A 42 -2.10 2.98 -1.30
C THR A 42 -2.86 1.85 -1.99
N GLY A 43 -4.14 2.07 -2.27
CA GLY A 43 -4.98 1.12 -3.01
C GLY A 43 -5.75 1.83 -4.11
N TYR A 44 -5.60 1.35 -5.35
CA TYR A 44 -6.30 1.91 -6.50
C TYR A 44 -7.69 1.28 -6.69
N SER A 45 -7.79 -0.01 -6.54
CA SER A 45 -9.05 -0.76 -6.49
C SER A 45 -8.86 -2.02 -5.65
N LEU A 46 -9.91 -2.52 -5.02
CA LEU A 46 -9.87 -3.80 -4.33
C LEU A 46 -10.44 -4.89 -5.21
N SER A 47 -9.68 -5.92 -5.45
CA SER A 47 -10.14 -7.15 -6.09
C SER A 47 -10.40 -8.24 -5.05
N SER A 48 -11.09 -9.30 -5.45
CA SER A 48 -11.27 -10.48 -4.60
C SER A 48 -9.95 -11.10 -4.12
N TYR A 49 -8.90 -10.97 -4.92
CA TYR A 49 -7.55 -11.40 -4.59
C TYR A 49 -6.93 -10.62 -3.41
N PHE A 50 -7.34 -9.36 -3.24
CA PHE A 50 -6.87 -8.51 -2.15
C PHE A 50 -7.69 -8.69 -0.86
N SER A 51 -8.79 -9.45 -0.91
CA SER A 51 -9.69 -9.60 0.24
C SER A 51 -8.99 -10.19 1.47
N ASP A 52 -8.09 -11.15 1.26
CA ASP A 52 -7.31 -11.75 2.36
C ASP A 52 -6.37 -10.75 3.02
N LEU A 53 -5.74 -9.87 2.23
CA LEU A 53 -4.90 -8.79 2.75
C LEU A 53 -5.71 -7.75 3.52
N VAL A 54 -6.90 -7.44 3.04
CA VAL A 54 -7.84 -6.55 3.75
C VAL A 54 -8.17 -7.12 5.13
N ASP A 55 -8.44 -8.42 5.23
CA ASP A 55 -8.73 -9.07 6.50
C ASP A 55 -7.54 -8.98 7.47
N ILE A 56 -6.32 -9.19 6.97
CA ILE A 56 -5.10 -9.03 7.79
C ILE A 56 -4.93 -7.58 8.23
N ILE A 57 -5.15 -6.61 7.36
CA ILE A 57 -5.05 -5.19 7.69
C ILE A 57 -6.05 -4.81 8.78
N ILE A 58 -7.28 -5.26 8.66
CA ILE A 58 -8.33 -5.02 9.68
C ILE A 58 -7.92 -5.64 11.01
N ASP A 59 -7.47 -6.89 11.00
CA ASP A 59 -7.01 -7.57 12.20
C ASP A 59 -5.84 -6.83 12.87
N LYS A 60 -4.87 -6.38 12.09
CA LYS A 60 -3.76 -5.55 12.58
C LYS A 60 -4.26 -4.28 13.27
N SER A 61 -5.21 -3.58 12.66
CA SER A 61 -5.80 -2.37 13.24
C SER A 61 -6.52 -2.65 14.57
N GLN A 62 -7.18 -3.78 14.69
CA GLN A 62 -7.85 -4.20 15.92
C GLN A 62 -6.87 -4.59 17.04
N HIS A 63 -5.62 -4.86 16.71
CA HIS A 63 -4.55 -5.16 17.65
C HIS A 63 -3.55 -4.02 17.84
N GLY A 64 -3.96 -2.79 17.53
CA GLY A 64 -3.19 -1.59 17.86
C GLY A 64 -2.17 -1.15 16.81
N VAL A 65 -2.20 -1.71 15.62
CA VAL A 65 -1.39 -1.23 14.48
C VAL A 65 -2.12 -0.07 13.82
N PHE A 66 -1.47 1.09 13.72
CA PHE A 66 -2.02 2.25 13.03
C PHE A 66 -1.95 2.06 11.52
N VAL A 67 -3.11 2.10 10.86
CA VAL A 67 -3.21 1.95 9.40
C VAL A 67 -3.69 3.24 8.79
N LYS A 68 -2.96 3.73 7.78
CA LYS A 68 -3.39 4.80 6.88
C LYS A 68 -3.55 4.21 5.48
N PHE A 69 -4.78 4.13 5.04
CA PHE A 69 -5.13 3.55 3.74
C PHE A 69 -5.56 4.69 2.80
N PHE A 70 -4.79 4.89 1.73
CA PHE A 70 -5.03 5.95 0.74
C PHE A 70 -5.70 5.36 -0.49
N VAL A 71 -6.82 5.93 -0.88
CA VAL A 71 -7.61 5.45 -2.01
C VAL A 71 -7.82 6.55 -3.05
N ASN A 72 -7.99 6.14 -4.29
CA ASN A 72 -8.27 7.04 -5.40
C ASN A 72 -9.78 7.03 -5.70
N ASP A 73 -10.44 8.18 -5.54
CA ASP A 73 -11.84 8.39 -5.92
C ASP A 73 -12.74 7.24 -5.47
N ILE A 74 -12.93 7.14 -4.16
CA ILE A 74 -13.63 6.00 -3.53
C ILE A 74 -15.05 5.79 -4.07
N ASP A 75 -15.73 6.86 -4.50
CA ASP A 75 -17.11 6.78 -5.01
C ASP A 75 -17.20 5.97 -6.30
N LYS A 76 -16.09 5.85 -7.04
CA LYS A 76 -16.00 5.07 -8.27
C LYS A 76 -15.39 3.69 -8.07
N GLN A 77 -15.07 3.32 -6.83
CA GLN A 77 -14.41 2.06 -6.52
C GLN A 77 -15.38 1.07 -5.89
N GLN A 78 -15.12 -0.20 -6.09
CA GLN A 78 -15.83 -1.30 -5.43
C GLN A 78 -14.89 -2.07 -4.51
N GLY A 79 -15.43 -2.71 -3.48
CA GLY A 79 -14.66 -3.57 -2.60
C GLY A 79 -14.09 -2.92 -1.36
N PHE A 80 -14.35 -1.61 -1.13
CA PHE A 80 -13.88 -0.91 0.07
C PHE A 80 -14.86 -0.93 1.25
N ASP A 81 -16.05 -1.50 1.08
CA ASP A 81 -17.11 -1.48 2.09
C ASP A 81 -16.65 -2.05 3.43
N LYS A 82 -15.90 -3.14 3.40
CA LYS A 82 -15.40 -3.78 4.61
C LYS A 82 -14.42 -2.90 5.36
N LEU A 83 -13.47 -2.30 4.65
CA LEU A 83 -12.53 -1.35 5.27
C LEU A 83 -13.26 -0.14 5.86
N LEU A 84 -14.24 0.40 5.13
CA LEU A 84 -15.03 1.52 5.62
C LEU A 84 -15.82 1.21 6.89
N ARG A 85 -16.32 -0.03 7.02
CA ARG A 85 -17.03 -0.47 8.23
C ARG A 85 -16.12 -0.55 9.46
N TYR A 86 -14.85 -0.88 9.27
CA TYR A 86 -13.87 -1.03 10.33
C TYR A 86 -13.01 0.19 10.56
N LYS A 87 -13.22 1.27 9.81
CA LYS A 87 -12.48 2.51 10.07
C LYS A 87 -12.76 3.02 11.48
N GLY A 88 -11.75 3.56 12.11
CA GLY A 88 -11.85 4.04 13.47
C GLY A 88 -10.52 4.59 13.96
N ARG A 89 -10.23 4.42 15.24
CA ARG A 89 -9.02 4.99 15.84
C ARG A 89 -7.73 4.53 15.17
N PHE A 90 -7.65 3.25 14.82
CA PHE A 90 -6.42 2.65 14.27
C PHE A 90 -6.47 2.41 12.77
N LEU A 91 -7.63 2.47 12.13
CA LEU A 91 -7.78 2.33 10.69
C LEU A 91 -8.35 3.61 10.12
N ASN A 92 -7.49 4.41 9.50
CA ASN A 92 -7.87 5.65 8.86
C ASN A 92 -7.81 5.50 7.35
N MET A 93 -8.84 6.00 6.68
CA MET A 93 -8.91 6.02 5.23
C MET A 93 -8.90 7.45 4.73
N TYR A 94 -8.13 7.68 3.68
CA TYR A 94 -7.97 8.98 3.05
C TYR A 94 -8.26 8.85 1.57
N ASN A 95 -9.12 9.72 1.06
CA ASN A 95 -9.58 9.70 -0.30
C ASN A 95 -8.95 10.84 -1.12
N TYR A 96 -8.41 10.50 -2.28
CA TYR A 96 -8.09 11.46 -3.32
C TYR A 96 -9.33 11.61 -4.20
N LYS A 97 -9.94 12.79 -4.15
CA LYS A 97 -11.07 13.09 -5.01
C LYS A 97 -10.55 13.67 -6.31
N GLN A 98 -10.83 12.96 -7.41
CA GLN A 98 -10.45 13.42 -8.74
C GLN A 98 -11.07 14.79 -9.01
N SER A 99 -10.22 15.77 -9.34
CA SER A 99 -10.66 17.10 -9.75
C SER A 99 -11.30 17.08 -11.15
N ASP A 100 -11.77 18.24 -11.63
CA ASP A 100 -12.28 18.38 -13.00
C ASP A 100 -11.23 18.02 -14.06
N ASP A 101 -9.96 17.99 -13.68
CA ASP A 101 -8.90 17.41 -14.48
C ASP A 101 -8.96 15.89 -14.40
N LYS A 102 -9.56 15.28 -15.43
CA LYS A 102 -9.75 13.82 -15.51
C LYS A 102 -8.44 13.04 -15.60
N MET A 103 -7.31 13.72 -15.74
CA MET A 103 -6.00 13.10 -15.85
C MET A 103 -5.30 12.95 -14.50
N SER A 104 -5.76 13.66 -13.47
CA SER A 104 -5.14 13.56 -12.15
C SER A 104 -5.71 12.39 -11.34
N ALA A 105 -4.83 11.66 -10.66
CA ALA A 105 -5.21 10.52 -9.84
C ALA A 105 -4.12 10.24 -8.80
N LEU A 106 -4.52 9.55 -7.72
CA LEU A 106 -3.54 8.86 -6.90
C LEU A 106 -3.05 7.64 -7.66
N HIS A 107 -1.85 7.72 -8.21
CA HIS A 107 -1.26 6.64 -9.01
C HIS A 107 -0.05 5.98 -8.34
N ALA A 108 0.41 6.51 -7.22
CA ALA A 108 1.49 5.95 -6.45
C ALA A 108 1.10 4.58 -5.87
N LYS A 109 2.00 3.63 -5.95
CA LYS A 109 1.83 2.26 -5.45
C LYS A 109 2.88 2.00 -4.39
N VAL A 110 2.49 2.19 -3.14
CA VAL A 110 3.39 2.23 -1.98
C VAL A 110 2.81 1.43 -0.83
N LEU A 111 3.69 0.69 -0.17
CA LEU A 111 3.44 0.05 1.12
C LEU A 111 4.62 0.37 2.03
N SER A 112 4.38 0.98 3.19
CA SER A 112 5.44 1.27 4.16
C SER A 112 5.05 0.78 5.54
N ILE A 113 5.96 0.07 6.18
CA ILE A 113 5.72 -0.68 7.42
C ILE A 113 6.69 -0.22 8.51
N ASP A 114 6.14 0.15 9.66
CA ASP A 114 6.86 0.37 10.92
C ASP A 114 7.98 1.41 10.83
N GLY A 115 7.86 2.36 9.92
CA GLY A 115 8.90 3.37 9.73
C GLY A 115 10.25 2.79 9.27
N TYR A 116 10.24 1.63 8.63
CA TYR A 116 11.48 0.93 8.23
C TYR A 116 11.42 0.32 6.84
N SER A 117 10.43 -0.54 6.55
CA SER A 117 10.35 -1.23 5.27
C SER A 117 9.37 -0.55 4.33
N THR A 118 9.83 -0.19 3.14
CA THR A 118 9.00 0.45 2.11
C THR A 118 9.09 -0.34 0.80
N LEU A 119 7.94 -0.63 0.23
CA LEU A 119 7.81 -1.18 -1.13
C LEU A 119 7.27 -0.10 -2.04
N ILE A 120 7.98 0.17 -3.11
CA ILE A 120 7.52 1.02 -4.22
C ILE A 120 7.51 0.15 -5.46
N THR A 121 6.38 0.06 -6.14
CA THR A 121 6.21 -0.87 -7.25
C THR A 121 5.34 -0.27 -8.35
N SER A 122 5.50 -0.77 -9.57
CA SER A 122 4.57 -0.49 -10.67
C SER A 122 3.30 -1.31 -10.58
N ALA A 123 3.29 -2.41 -9.79
CA ALA A 123 2.14 -3.28 -9.64
C ALA A 123 1.06 -2.64 -8.79
N ASN A 124 -0.18 -2.65 -9.26
CA ASN A 124 -1.33 -2.32 -8.43
C ASN A 124 -1.48 -3.36 -7.33
N LEU A 125 -1.42 -2.93 -6.07
CA LEU A 125 -1.55 -3.83 -4.92
C LEU A 125 -2.93 -4.46 -4.81
N SER A 126 -3.88 -3.93 -5.54
CA SER A 126 -5.30 -4.26 -5.51
C SER A 126 -5.79 -4.95 -6.77
N TYR A 127 -4.93 -5.34 -7.68
CA TYR A 127 -5.40 -5.79 -8.99
C TYR A 127 -5.59 -7.29 -9.10
N HIS A 128 -6.75 -7.65 -9.63
CA HIS A 128 -7.12 -8.99 -10.02
C HIS A 128 -7.10 -9.11 -11.54
N GLY A 129 -6.25 -9.97 -12.09
CA GLY A 129 -6.32 -10.31 -13.51
C GLY A 129 -5.25 -9.72 -14.40
N GLN A 130 -4.21 -9.09 -13.85
CA GLN A 130 -3.00 -8.79 -14.64
C GLN A 130 -2.11 -10.02 -14.76
N GLN A 131 -2.73 -11.18 -14.89
CA GLN A 131 -2.01 -12.40 -15.25
C GLN A 131 -1.34 -12.17 -16.60
N GLY A 132 -0.02 -12.22 -16.60
CA GLY A 132 0.78 -11.93 -17.78
C GLY A 132 1.48 -10.58 -17.79
N ASN A 133 1.09 -9.62 -16.95
CA ASN A 133 1.84 -8.39 -16.82
C ASN A 133 3.17 -8.64 -16.11
N ILE A 134 4.19 -7.95 -16.60
CA ILE A 134 5.47 -7.88 -15.91
C ILE A 134 5.50 -6.59 -15.13
N GLU A 135 5.71 -6.69 -13.82
CA GLU A 135 5.81 -5.55 -12.91
C GLU A 135 7.09 -5.63 -12.10
N LEU A 136 7.68 -4.48 -11.86
CA LEU A 136 8.88 -4.37 -11.04
C LEU A 136 8.67 -3.40 -9.90
N GLY A 137 9.32 -3.70 -8.80
CA GLY A 137 9.35 -2.81 -7.65
C GLY A 137 10.64 -2.96 -6.88
N THR A 138 10.79 -2.15 -5.87
CA THR A 138 11.92 -2.20 -4.95
C THR A 138 11.42 -2.19 -3.51
N LYS A 139 11.97 -3.09 -2.70
CA LYS A 139 11.80 -3.09 -1.25
C LYS A 139 13.03 -2.44 -0.64
N ILE A 140 12.81 -1.42 0.15
CA ILE A 140 13.86 -0.60 0.74
C ILE A 140 13.70 -0.68 2.26
N ASP A 141 14.70 -1.25 2.94
CA ASP A 141 14.76 -1.26 4.39
C ASP A 141 15.64 -0.08 4.83
N SER A 142 15.00 1.04 5.12
CA SER A 142 15.63 2.30 5.46
C SER A 142 14.70 3.17 6.28
N LYS A 143 15.12 3.57 7.46
CA LYS A 143 14.36 4.52 8.30
C LYS A 143 14.22 5.87 7.61
N THR A 144 15.25 6.32 6.91
CA THR A 144 15.23 7.60 6.21
C THR A 144 14.18 7.61 5.09
N VAL A 145 14.14 6.56 4.26
CA VAL A 145 13.17 6.46 3.17
C VAL A 145 11.75 6.33 3.72
N ALA A 146 11.54 5.50 4.74
CA ALA A 146 10.23 5.34 5.36
C ALA A 146 9.72 6.66 5.96
N LYS A 147 10.61 7.44 6.58
CA LYS A 147 10.27 8.78 7.09
C LYS A 147 9.89 9.74 5.97
N GLN A 148 10.61 9.73 4.86
CA GLN A 148 10.25 10.55 3.69
C GLN A 148 8.86 10.21 3.16
N ILE A 149 8.51 8.93 3.07
CA ILE A 149 7.18 8.47 2.67
C ILE A 149 6.12 9.00 3.64
N ASP A 150 6.33 8.84 4.93
CA ASP A 150 5.39 9.33 5.95
C ASP A 150 5.22 10.86 5.87
N ASP A 151 6.31 11.60 5.74
CA ASP A 151 6.29 13.06 5.64
C ASP A 151 5.52 13.53 4.37
N ILE A 152 5.70 12.85 3.25
CA ILE A 152 4.99 13.17 2.00
C ILE A 152 3.48 12.99 2.17
N PHE A 153 3.03 11.83 2.64
CA PHE A 153 1.61 11.55 2.80
C PHE A 153 0.97 12.41 3.89
N THR A 154 1.69 12.66 4.98
CA THR A 154 1.24 13.58 6.03
C THR A 154 1.02 14.99 5.47
N LYS A 155 1.95 15.50 4.67
CA LYS A 155 1.80 16.81 4.02
C LYS A 155 0.61 16.84 3.08
N LEU A 156 0.37 15.78 2.32
CA LEU A 156 -0.79 15.69 1.41
C LEU A 156 -2.12 15.66 2.17
N ILE A 157 -2.16 15.07 3.36
CA ILE A 157 -3.32 15.10 4.25
C ILE A 157 -3.55 16.54 4.75
N PHE A 158 -2.53 17.19 5.31
CA PHE A 158 -2.64 18.55 5.84
C PHE A 158 -2.96 19.58 4.77
N SER A 159 -2.50 19.39 3.55
CA SER A 159 -2.83 20.25 2.40
C SER A 159 -4.20 19.95 1.80
N LYS A 160 -4.94 19.01 2.36
CA LYS A 160 -6.26 18.56 1.90
C LYS A 160 -6.28 18.01 0.46
N VAL A 161 -5.15 17.53 -0.03
CA VAL A 161 -5.11 16.73 -1.26
C VAL A 161 -5.82 15.41 -1.02
N PHE A 162 -5.64 14.82 0.16
CA PHE A 162 -6.43 13.71 0.65
C PHE A 162 -7.43 14.19 1.70
N VAL A 163 -8.64 13.66 1.63
CA VAL A 163 -9.71 13.93 2.59
C VAL A 163 -9.96 12.66 3.41
N GLN A 164 -9.94 12.79 4.74
CA GLN A 164 -10.25 11.67 5.63
C GLN A 164 -11.72 11.28 5.52
N LEU A 165 -11.96 10.00 5.35
CA LEU A 165 -13.30 9.40 5.29
C LEU A 165 -13.86 9.08 6.66
#